data_4c5d83eadf9c5e3c8177518afa832163
#
_entry.id   4c5d83eadf9c5e3c8177518afa832163
#
_cell.length_a   1.000
_cell.length_b   1.000
_cell.length_c   1.000
_cell.angle_alpha   90.00
_cell.angle_beta   90.00
_cell.angle_gamma   90.00
#
_symmetry.space_group_name_H-M   'P 1'
#
loop_
_entity.id
_entity.type
_entity.pdbx_description
1 polymer ?
#
loop_
_entity_poly.entity_id
_entity_poly.type
_entity_poly.pdbx_seq_one_letter_code
_entity_poly.pdbx_strand_id
1 'polypeptide(L)'
;MPLLASSSYRPPWGLGIQHGGGHLQTILPVLFRRVPTITRERERIETPDGDFLDLVWNRDHRSDTLVIITHGLEGNSSNASVQGMAGAFHRVGWDTLTWNLRGCSGEANRLLRTYHSGAWEDLECVINHAGYTYRHIALVGFSIGGNLTLKYLGDRAASIHPAVRGAVAFQYPAISPRAP
;
A
#
# COMPACT_ATOMS: atom_id res chain seq x y z
N MET A 1 -22.58 9.83 -14.00
CA MET A 1 -21.49 9.66 -13.00
C MET A 1 -21.13 11.05 -12.50
N PRO A 2 -21.39 11.41 -11.23
CA PRO A 2 -20.99 12.71 -10.74
C PRO A 2 -19.48 12.73 -10.56
N LEU A 3 -18.81 13.71 -11.18
CA LEU A 3 -17.40 14.01 -10.96
C LEU A 3 -17.21 14.37 -9.48
N LEU A 4 -16.26 13.70 -8.84
CA LEU A 4 -15.92 13.94 -7.46
C LEU A 4 -15.48 15.40 -7.28
N ALA A 5 -16.19 16.12 -6.42
CA ALA A 5 -15.80 17.45 -6.01
C ALA A 5 -14.42 17.38 -5.34
N SER A 6 -13.48 18.20 -5.79
CA SER A 6 -12.20 18.38 -5.11
C SER A 6 -12.48 18.91 -3.70
N SER A 7 -12.32 18.05 -2.69
CA SER A 7 -12.35 18.52 -1.32
C SER A 7 -11.15 19.44 -1.11
N SER A 8 -11.39 20.70 -0.80
CA SER A 8 -10.35 21.64 -0.33
C SER A 8 -9.93 21.22 1.09
N TYR A 9 -9.16 20.13 1.19
CA TYR A 9 -8.54 19.76 2.44
C TYR A 9 -7.55 20.85 2.83
N ARG A 10 -7.87 21.62 3.86
CA ARG A 10 -6.93 22.51 4.54
C ARG A 10 -6.34 21.71 5.70
N PRO A 11 -5.03 21.41 5.70
CA PRO A 11 -4.42 20.74 6.84
C PRO A 11 -4.59 21.63 8.08
N PRO A 12 -4.92 21.05 9.27
CA PRO A 12 -5.20 21.82 10.50
C PRO A 12 -3.98 22.57 11.05
N TRP A 13 -2.81 22.37 10.47
CA TRP A 13 -1.56 23.02 10.87
C TRP A 13 -1.27 24.20 9.95
N GLY A 14 -1.90 25.32 10.25
CA GLY A 14 -1.58 26.61 9.64
C GLY A 14 -0.20 27.16 10.08
N LEU A 15 0.86 26.39 9.88
CA LEU A 15 2.21 26.94 9.90
C LEU A 15 2.38 27.70 8.59
N GLY A 16 2.13 28.99 8.63
CA GLY A 16 2.28 29.94 7.53
C GLY A 16 3.74 30.12 7.06
N ILE A 17 4.34 29.02 6.59
CA ILE A 17 5.65 29.04 5.94
C ILE A 17 5.38 28.97 4.44
N GLN A 18 4.99 30.10 3.88
CA GLN A 18 4.71 30.23 2.44
C GLN A 18 5.98 30.23 1.56
N HIS A 19 7.19 30.30 2.14
CA HIS A 19 8.44 30.32 1.40
C HIS A 19 9.50 29.48 2.13
N GLY A 20 9.87 28.34 1.58
CA GLY A 20 11.02 27.54 2.03
C GLY A 20 10.72 26.27 2.85
N GLY A 21 9.46 25.95 3.12
CA GLY A 21 9.08 24.87 4.05
C GLY A 21 8.94 23.44 3.45
N GLY A 22 9.14 23.23 2.16
CA GLY A 22 8.93 21.92 1.54
C GLY A 22 9.80 20.82 2.16
N HIS A 23 11.04 21.08 2.43
CA HIS A 23 11.96 20.14 3.07
C HIS A 23 11.57 19.82 4.51
N LEU A 24 11.17 20.85 5.30
CA LEU A 24 10.70 20.64 6.68
C LEU A 24 9.40 19.83 6.72
N GLN A 25 8.46 20.08 5.83
CA GLN A 25 7.21 19.32 5.73
C GLN A 25 7.44 17.86 5.34
N THR A 26 8.52 17.57 4.63
CA THR A 26 8.90 16.20 4.27
C THR A 26 9.68 15.51 5.38
N ILE A 27 10.60 16.23 6.02
CA ILE A 27 11.55 15.65 7.00
C ILE A 27 10.91 15.49 8.38
N LEU A 28 10.15 16.49 8.87
CA LEU A 28 9.57 16.44 10.22
C LEU A 28 8.62 15.24 10.44
N PRO A 29 7.71 14.90 9.51
CA PRO A 29 6.88 13.71 9.67
C PRO A 29 7.68 12.41 9.72
N VAL A 30 8.80 12.34 8.99
CA VAL A 30 9.67 11.14 8.98
C VAL A 30 10.38 10.99 10.33
N LEU A 31 10.86 12.10 10.91
CA LEU A 31 11.63 12.09 12.17
C LEU A 31 10.75 11.96 13.42
N PHE A 32 9.55 12.56 13.42
CA PHE A 32 8.74 12.67 14.64
C PHE A 32 7.48 11.80 14.63
N ARG A 33 7.15 11.12 13.52
CA ARG A 33 5.98 10.24 13.45
C ARG A 33 6.24 8.98 14.26
N ARG A 34 5.69 8.92 15.46
CA ARG A 34 5.64 7.68 16.24
C ARG A 34 4.58 6.75 15.63
N VAL A 35 5.02 5.64 15.12
CA VAL A 35 4.13 4.57 14.65
C VAL A 35 3.87 3.63 15.83
N PRO A 36 2.61 3.39 16.23
CA PRO A 36 2.29 2.45 17.28
C PRO A 36 2.88 1.08 17.00
N THR A 37 3.46 0.45 18.01
CA THR A 37 3.91 -0.94 17.91
C THR A 37 2.67 -1.82 17.95
N ILE A 38 2.32 -2.43 16.83
CA ILE A 38 1.26 -3.43 16.73
C ILE A 38 1.94 -4.80 16.68
N THR A 39 1.32 -5.82 17.27
CA THR A 39 1.79 -7.20 17.14
C THR A 39 1.80 -7.58 15.66
N ARG A 40 2.96 -7.97 15.16
CA ARG A 40 3.19 -8.26 13.75
C ARG A 40 3.54 -9.73 13.60
N GLU A 41 2.75 -10.41 12.81
CA GLU A 41 3.04 -11.77 12.38
C GLU A 41 3.67 -11.71 10.99
N ARG A 42 4.81 -12.34 10.83
CA ARG A 42 5.49 -12.47 9.53
C ARG A 42 5.16 -13.81 8.91
N GLU A 43 4.89 -13.80 7.62
CA GLU A 43 4.62 -14.99 6.83
C GLU A 43 5.33 -14.87 5.49
N ARG A 44 5.86 -15.98 4.99
CA ARG A 44 6.42 -16.08 3.64
C ARG A 44 5.51 -16.97 2.81
N ILE A 45 5.14 -16.49 1.63
CA ILE A 45 4.38 -17.28 0.65
C ILE A 45 5.23 -17.54 -0.58
N GLU A 46 5.02 -18.69 -1.21
CA GLU A 46 5.64 -19.04 -2.49
C GLU A 46 4.83 -18.43 -3.62
N THR A 47 5.51 -17.93 -4.64
CA THR A 47 4.90 -17.46 -5.88
C THR A 47 4.86 -18.58 -6.93
N PRO A 48 3.93 -18.54 -7.91
CA PRO A 48 3.81 -19.58 -8.94
C PRO A 48 5.07 -19.81 -9.78
N ASP A 49 5.95 -18.80 -9.86
CA ASP A 49 7.24 -18.90 -10.57
C ASP A 49 8.39 -19.43 -9.69
N GLY A 50 8.10 -19.88 -8.46
CA GLY A 50 9.09 -20.49 -7.56
C GLY A 50 9.91 -19.49 -6.74
N ASP A 51 9.49 -18.24 -6.70
CA ASP A 51 10.05 -17.20 -5.84
C ASP A 51 9.22 -17.07 -4.57
N PHE A 52 9.42 -16.01 -3.79
CA PHE A 52 8.70 -15.77 -2.53
C PHE A 52 8.31 -14.30 -2.33
N LEU A 53 7.29 -14.10 -1.51
CA LEU A 53 6.89 -12.79 -0.99
C LEU A 53 6.76 -12.84 0.52
N ASP A 54 7.30 -11.82 1.20
CA ASP A 54 7.22 -11.67 2.64
C ASP A 54 6.06 -10.75 3.03
N LEU A 55 5.16 -11.28 3.81
CA LEU A 55 3.94 -10.66 4.31
C LEU A 55 4.11 -10.26 5.77
N VAL A 56 3.46 -9.18 6.18
CA VAL A 56 3.42 -8.71 7.57
C VAL A 56 1.98 -8.39 7.94
N TRP A 57 1.42 -9.21 8.80
CA TRP A 57 0.06 -9.12 9.28
C TRP A 57 -0.06 -8.29 10.55
N ASN A 58 -1.11 -7.50 10.63
CA ASN A 58 -1.62 -6.92 11.88
C ASN A 58 -3.09 -7.38 11.99
N ARG A 59 -3.32 -8.44 12.73
CA ARG A 59 -4.64 -9.07 12.85
C ARG A 59 -4.89 -9.54 14.28
N ASP A 60 -6.14 -9.45 14.70
CA ASP A 60 -6.63 -10.02 15.96
C ASP A 60 -7.64 -11.17 15.74
N HIS A 61 -7.77 -11.63 14.49
CA HIS A 61 -8.65 -12.72 14.05
C HIS A 61 -10.16 -12.46 14.27
N ARG A 62 -10.58 -11.22 14.44
CA ARG A 62 -11.98 -10.85 14.65
C ARG A 62 -12.63 -10.15 13.46
N SER A 63 -11.84 -9.65 12.53
CA SER A 63 -12.31 -8.92 11.36
C SER A 63 -12.55 -9.87 10.18
N ASP A 64 -13.65 -9.66 9.44
CA ASP A 64 -13.86 -10.25 8.12
C ASP A 64 -13.36 -9.35 6.98
N THR A 65 -12.82 -8.17 7.37
CA THR A 65 -12.33 -7.13 6.48
C THR A 65 -10.82 -6.97 6.62
N LEU A 66 -10.13 -7.05 5.48
CA LEU A 66 -8.69 -6.88 5.37
C LEU A 66 -8.35 -5.68 4.49
N VAL A 67 -7.33 -4.93 4.88
CA VAL A 67 -6.70 -3.92 4.02
C VAL A 67 -5.31 -4.40 3.61
N ILE A 68 -5.11 -4.65 2.32
CA ILE A 68 -3.80 -4.96 1.75
C ILE A 68 -3.12 -3.66 1.35
N ILE A 69 -1.93 -3.41 1.89
CA ILE A 69 -1.18 -2.17 1.68
C ILE A 69 0.11 -2.46 0.94
N THR A 70 0.26 -1.85 -0.24
CA THR A 70 1.44 -1.98 -1.09
C THR A 70 2.29 -0.71 -1.01
N HIS A 71 3.57 -0.87 -0.67
CA HIS A 71 4.52 0.23 -0.52
C HIS A 71 4.95 0.85 -1.87
N GLY A 72 5.64 2.00 -1.81
CA GLY A 72 6.22 2.68 -2.96
C GLY A 72 7.60 2.16 -3.34
N LEU A 73 8.20 2.80 -4.36
CA LEU A 73 9.55 2.50 -4.85
C LEU A 73 10.57 2.50 -3.70
N GLU A 74 11.48 1.52 -3.69
CA GLU A 74 12.53 1.34 -2.66
C GLU A 74 12.01 1.31 -1.21
N GLY A 75 10.68 1.14 -1.05
CA GLY A 75 10.06 0.99 0.24
C GLY A 75 10.06 -0.47 0.70
N ASN A 76 9.44 -0.67 1.85
CA ASN A 76 9.12 -1.99 2.40
C ASN A 76 7.92 -1.90 3.36
N SER A 77 7.50 -3.05 3.86
CA SER A 77 6.40 -3.15 4.82
C SER A 77 6.61 -2.35 6.12
N SER A 78 7.85 -1.97 6.45
CA SER A 78 8.18 -1.21 7.68
C SER A 78 8.19 0.31 7.48
N ASN A 79 7.98 0.81 6.27
CA ASN A 79 7.97 2.25 6.01
C ASN A 79 6.91 2.97 6.85
N ALA A 80 7.24 4.15 7.37
CA ALA A 80 6.37 4.91 8.27
C ALA A 80 4.97 5.22 7.69
N SER A 81 4.87 5.48 6.38
CA SER A 81 3.60 5.71 5.69
C SER A 81 2.74 4.45 5.66
N VAL A 82 3.36 3.31 5.32
CA VAL A 82 2.72 1.99 5.26
C VAL A 82 2.22 1.60 6.64
N GLN A 83 3.09 1.67 7.64
CA GLN A 83 2.76 1.33 9.03
C GLN A 83 1.74 2.29 9.66
N GLY A 84 1.83 3.58 9.33
CA GLY A 84 0.84 4.55 9.77
C GLY A 84 -0.55 4.28 9.19
N MET A 85 -0.64 3.86 7.94
CA MET A 85 -1.88 3.45 7.30
C MET A 85 -2.42 2.15 7.92
N ALA A 86 -1.55 1.15 8.09
CA ALA A 86 -1.92 -0.10 8.76
C ALA A 86 -2.47 0.15 10.17
N GLY A 87 -1.78 0.98 10.97
CA GLY A 87 -2.26 1.35 12.30
C GLY A 87 -3.56 2.14 12.29
N ALA A 88 -3.83 2.94 11.26
CA ALA A 88 -5.09 3.67 11.14
C ALA A 88 -6.28 2.72 10.90
N PHE A 89 -6.13 1.75 10.01
CA PHE A 89 -7.18 0.76 9.75
C PHE A 89 -7.35 -0.21 10.93
N HIS A 90 -6.27 -0.62 11.56
CA HIS A 90 -6.35 -1.49 12.74
C HIS A 90 -7.13 -0.83 13.89
N ARG A 91 -6.96 0.49 14.10
CA ARG A 91 -7.74 1.24 15.13
C ARG A 91 -9.25 1.28 14.88
N VAL A 92 -9.69 1.12 13.64
CA VAL A 92 -11.12 1.04 13.31
C VAL A 92 -11.62 -0.41 13.22
N GLY A 93 -10.80 -1.37 13.69
CA GLY A 93 -11.19 -2.77 13.83
C GLY A 93 -11.02 -3.60 12.55
N TRP A 94 -10.25 -3.12 11.54
CA TRP A 94 -9.94 -3.87 10.35
C TRP A 94 -8.54 -4.48 10.45
N ASP A 95 -8.40 -5.69 9.99
CA ASP A 95 -7.10 -6.32 9.86
C ASP A 95 -6.31 -5.71 8.70
N THR A 96 -4.99 -5.72 8.80
CA THR A 96 -4.15 -5.17 7.75
C THR A 96 -3.03 -6.15 7.37
N LEU A 97 -2.74 -6.19 6.09
CA LEU A 97 -1.66 -6.94 5.50
C LEU A 97 -0.76 -5.97 4.73
N THR A 98 0.47 -5.84 5.16
CA THR A 98 1.53 -5.17 4.41
C THR A 98 2.46 -6.23 3.84
N TRP A 99 3.02 -5.99 2.67
CA TRP A 99 3.89 -6.98 2.03
C TRP A 99 5.07 -6.29 1.34
N ASN A 100 6.10 -7.06 1.04
CA ASN A 100 7.30 -6.55 0.39
C ASN A 100 7.32 -6.97 -1.07
N LEU A 101 7.48 -5.98 -1.95
CA LEU A 101 7.80 -6.23 -3.35
C LEU A 101 9.12 -7.00 -3.45
N ARG A 102 9.33 -7.74 -4.52
CA ARG A 102 10.54 -8.56 -4.73
C ARG A 102 11.80 -7.73 -4.51
N GLY A 103 12.74 -8.27 -3.73
CA GLY A 103 13.99 -7.60 -3.36
C GLY A 103 13.87 -6.53 -2.26
N CYS A 104 12.67 -6.31 -1.70
CA CYS A 104 12.43 -5.27 -0.69
C CYS A 104 12.28 -5.82 0.74
N SER A 105 12.44 -7.12 0.96
CA SER A 105 12.27 -7.74 2.28
C SER A 105 13.54 -7.78 3.14
N GLY A 106 14.68 -7.31 2.61
CA GLY A 106 15.99 -7.41 3.24
C GLY A 106 16.75 -8.69 2.87
N GLU A 107 16.13 -9.58 2.11
CA GLU A 107 16.69 -10.78 1.52
C GLU A 107 16.49 -10.73 0.00
N ALA A 108 17.49 -11.17 -0.77
CA ALA A 108 17.36 -11.25 -2.22
C ALA A 108 16.38 -12.35 -2.61
N ASN A 109 15.54 -12.08 -3.57
CA ASN A 109 14.67 -13.08 -4.15
C ASN A 109 15.50 -14.16 -4.90
N ARG A 110 14.89 -15.31 -5.14
CA ARG A 110 15.55 -16.45 -5.82
C ARG A 110 15.77 -16.19 -7.30
N LEU A 111 14.83 -15.45 -7.92
CA LEU A 111 14.86 -15.14 -9.33
C LEU A 111 15.42 -13.73 -9.59
N LEU A 112 15.97 -13.53 -10.79
CA LEU A 112 16.43 -12.21 -11.25
C LEU A 112 15.26 -11.25 -11.59
N ARG A 113 14.03 -11.76 -11.57
CA ARG A 113 12.83 -10.94 -11.77
C ARG A 113 12.70 -9.95 -10.63
N THR A 114 12.66 -8.67 -10.95
CA THR A 114 12.39 -7.59 -10.00
C THR A 114 10.98 -7.05 -10.18
N TYR A 115 10.52 -6.25 -9.22
CA TYR A 115 9.24 -5.55 -9.34
C TYR A 115 9.35 -4.37 -10.33
N HIS A 116 8.27 -4.09 -11.01
CA HIS A 116 8.09 -2.90 -11.85
C HIS A 116 6.62 -2.47 -11.84
N SER A 117 6.31 -1.29 -12.37
CA SER A 117 4.96 -0.69 -12.31
C SER A 117 3.85 -1.52 -12.98
N GLY A 118 4.21 -2.51 -13.77
CA GLY A 118 3.27 -3.41 -14.43
C GLY A 118 3.18 -4.82 -13.83
N ALA A 119 4.01 -5.17 -12.84
CA ALA A 119 4.10 -6.52 -12.27
C ALA A 119 3.03 -6.76 -11.19
N TRP A 120 1.76 -6.71 -11.57
CA TRP A 120 0.62 -6.87 -10.65
C TRP A 120 0.37 -8.32 -10.22
N GLU A 121 0.99 -9.29 -10.85
CA GLU A 121 0.80 -10.71 -10.59
C GLU A 121 1.17 -11.09 -9.14
N ASP A 122 2.18 -10.44 -8.57
CA ASP A 122 2.58 -10.63 -7.18
C ASP A 122 1.49 -10.11 -6.22
N LEU A 123 0.85 -8.97 -6.55
CA LEU A 123 -0.30 -8.48 -5.79
C LEU A 123 -1.47 -9.47 -5.87
N GLU A 124 -1.71 -10.08 -7.02
CA GLU A 124 -2.73 -11.11 -7.16
C GLU A 124 -2.43 -12.34 -6.30
N CYS A 125 -1.17 -12.78 -6.20
CA CYS A 125 -0.80 -13.86 -5.30
C CYS A 125 -1.16 -13.52 -3.85
N VAL A 126 -0.86 -12.29 -3.40
CA VAL A 126 -1.22 -11.82 -2.05
C VAL A 126 -2.74 -11.76 -1.84
N ILE A 127 -3.49 -11.25 -2.83
CA ILE A 127 -4.96 -11.19 -2.78
C ILE A 127 -5.56 -12.59 -2.70
N ASN A 128 -5.11 -13.52 -3.54
CA ASN A 128 -5.60 -14.89 -3.55
C ASN A 128 -5.32 -15.58 -2.23
N HIS A 129 -4.11 -15.44 -1.68
CA HIS A 129 -3.75 -15.99 -0.38
C HIS A 129 -4.66 -15.46 0.74
N ALA A 130 -4.87 -14.14 0.81
CA ALA A 130 -5.73 -13.51 1.80
C ALA A 130 -7.22 -13.84 1.61
N GLY A 131 -7.66 -14.01 0.36
CA GLY A 131 -9.05 -14.27 -0.02
C GLY A 131 -9.63 -15.59 0.49
N TYR A 132 -8.80 -16.54 0.89
CA TYR A 132 -9.26 -17.76 1.58
C TYR A 132 -9.83 -17.47 2.97
N THR A 133 -9.39 -16.39 3.62
CA THR A 133 -9.77 -16.09 5.00
C THR A 133 -10.74 -14.90 5.10
N TYR A 134 -10.57 -13.89 4.25
CA TYR A 134 -11.30 -12.63 4.36
C TYR A 134 -12.40 -12.48 3.32
N ARG A 135 -13.59 -12.05 3.77
CA ARG A 135 -14.76 -11.79 2.92
C ARG A 135 -14.68 -10.47 2.17
N HIS A 136 -13.99 -9.49 2.77
CA HIS A 136 -13.87 -8.14 2.26
C HIS A 136 -12.40 -7.70 2.24
N ILE A 137 -11.89 -7.38 1.08
CA ILE A 137 -10.52 -6.90 0.89
C ILE A 137 -10.57 -5.51 0.27
N ALA A 138 -9.91 -4.55 0.91
CA ALA A 138 -9.62 -3.24 0.33
C ALA A 138 -8.12 -3.17 -0.04
N LEU A 139 -7.81 -2.56 -1.17
CA LEU A 139 -6.43 -2.40 -1.63
C LEU A 139 -5.99 -0.95 -1.43
N VAL A 140 -4.80 -0.76 -0.89
CA VAL A 140 -4.18 0.57 -0.74
C VAL A 140 -2.77 0.52 -1.31
N GLY A 141 -2.49 1.36 -2.30
CA GLY A 141 -1.18 1.41 -2.93
C GLY A 141 -0.54 2.79 -2.87
N PHE A 142 0.75 2.85 -2.56
CA PHE A 142 1.54 4.08 -2.56
C PHE A 142 2.46 4.13 -3.78
N SER A 143 2.40 5.19 -4.57
CA SER A 143 3.26 5.42 -5.73
C SER A 143 3.24 4.19 -6.68
N ILE A 144 4.36 3.48 -6.87
CA ILE A 144 4.41 2.26 -7.69
C ILE A 144 3.39 1.20 -7.22
N GLY A 145 3.17 1.08 -5.90
CA GLY A 145 2.12 0.21 -5.35
C GLY A 145 0.72 0.63 -5.76
N GLY A 146 0.50 1.95 -5.92
CA GLY A 146 -0.74 2.49 -6.50
C GLY A 146 -0.89 2.09 -7.97
N ASN A 147 0.20 2.17 -8.76
CA ASN A 147 0.18 1.72 -10.15
C ASN A 147 -0.14 0.22 -10.27
N LEU A 148 0.49 -0.62 -9.43
CA LEU A 148 0.20 -2.06 -9.39
C LEU A 148 -1.28 -2.34 -9.08
N THR A 149 -1.83 -1.60 -8.11
CA THR A 149 -3.24 -1.70 -7.73
C THR A 149 -4.16 -1.33 -8.90
N LEU A 150 -3.92 -0.19 -9.55
CA LEU A 150 -4.73 0.25 -10.69
C LEU A 150 -4.59 -0.70 -11.89
N LYS A 151 -3.38 -1.19 -12.16
CA LYS A 151 -3.12 -2.14 -13.23
C LYS A 151 -3.82 -3.46 -12.99
N TYR A 152 -3.74 -4.02 -11.77
CA TYR A 152 -4.49 -5.23 -11.39
C TYR A 152 -5.99 -5.05 -11.65
N LEU A 153 -6.58 -3.94 -11.20
CA LEU A 153 -8.00 -3.68 -11.40
C LEU A 153 -8.38 -3.56 -12.89
N GLY A 154 -7.51 -2.91 -13.69
CA GLY A 154 -7.75 -2.75 -15.13
C GLY A 154 -7.62 -4.05 -15.89
N ASP A 155 -6.53 -4.80 -15.68
CA ASP A 155 -6.25 -6.03 -16.43
C ASP A 155 -7.18 -7.19 -16.03
N ARG A 156 -7.59 -7.22 -14.76
CA ARG A 156 -8.51 -8.25 -14.23
C ARG A 156 -9.98 -7.89 -14.30
N ALA A 157 -10.34 -6.67 -14.59
CA ALA A 157 -11.71 -6.09 -14.63
C ALA A 157 -12.88 -7.08 -14.44
N ALA A 158 -13.03 -8.06 -15.33
CA ALA A 158 -14.09 -9.07 -15.29
C ALA A 158 -13.76 -10.27 -14.36
N SER A 159 -12.52 -10.43 -13.92
CA SER A 159 -12.02 -11.57 -13.12
C SER A 159 -11.34 -11.14 -11.81
N ILE A 160 -11.65 -9.94 -11.32
CA ILE A 160 -11.18 -9.46 -10.01
C ILE A 160 -11.66 -10.44 -8.94
N HIS A 161 -10.75 -10.77 -8.00
CA HIS A 161 -11.09 -11.65 -6.88
C HIS A 161 -12.34 -11.15 -6.15
N PRO A 162 -13.36 -11.99 -5.93
CA PRO A 162 -14.68 -11.55 -5.44
C PRO A 162 -14.65 -10.92 -4.04
N ALA A 163 -13.62 -11.17 -3.23
CA ALA A 163 -13.44 -10.51 -1.96
C ALA A 163 -13.01 -9.03 -2.10
N VAL A 164 -12.40 -8.62 -3.22
CA VAL A 164 -11.97 -7.22 -3.42
C VAL A 164 -13.19 -6.32 -3.59
N ARG A 165 -13.34 -5.36 -2.68
CA ARG A 165 -14.49 -4.44 -2.59
C ARG A 165 -14.14 -3.00 -2.98
N GLY A 166 -12.88 -2.62 -2.93
CA GLY A 166 -12.45 -1.27 -3.26
C GLY A 166 -10.95 -1.12 -3.26
N ALA A 167 -10.48 -0.02 -3.82
CA ALA A 167 -9.07 0.29 -3.87
C ALA A 167 -8.81 1.80 -3.80
N VAL A 168 -7.68 2.18 -3.23
CA VAL A 168 -7.17 3.55 -3.19
C VAL A 168 -5.72 3.56 -3.65
N ALA A 169 -5.40 4.39 -4.62
CA ALA A 169 -4.04 4.63 -5.09
C ALA A 169 -3.59 6.03 -4.70
N PHE A 170 -2.56 6.12 -3.86
CA PHE A 170 -1.89 7.36 -3.54
C PHE A 170 -0.77 7.60 -4.55
N GLN A 171 -1.03 8.48 -5.51
CA GLN A 171 -0.07 8.92 -6.52
C GLN A 171 0.42 10.33 -6.18
N TYR A 172 1.72 10.59 -6.37
CA TYR A 172 2.16 11.97 -6.46
C TYR A 172 1.63 12.52 -7.80
N PRO A 173 1.00 13.71 -7.82
CA PRO A 173 0.63 14.30 -9.10
C PRO A 173 1.90 14.45 -9.93
N ALA A 174 1.95 13.79 -11.08
CA ALA A 174 2.96 14.10 -12.08
C ALA A 174 2.77 15.58 -12.41
N ILE A 175 3.71 16.42 -12.01
CA ILE A 175 3.76 17.81 -12.46
C ILE A 175 4.09 17.70 -13.94
N SER A 176 3.06 17.67 -14.77
CA SER A 176 3.24 17.87 -16.20
C SER A 176 3.78 19.30 -16.34
N PRO A 177 5.00 19.52 -16.85
CA PRO A 177 5.41 20.86 -17.21
C PRO A 177 4.37 21.32 -18.22
N ARG A 178 3.64 22.39 -17.92
CA ARG A 178 2.80 23.05 -18.91
C ARG A 178 3.73 23.33 -20.09
N ALA A 179 3.44 22.70 -21.23
CA ALA A 179 4.02 23.12 -22.47
C ALA A 179 3.72 24.60 -22.67
N PRO A 180 4.70 25.38 -23.15
CA PRO A 180 4.57 26.82 -23.35
C PRO A 180 3.44 27.15 -24.32
#